data_28297334f5a11cef5e389649dec71f2c
#
_entry.id   28297334f5a11cef5e389649dec71f2c
#
_cell.length_a   1.000
_cell.length_b   1.000
_cell.length_c   1.000
_cell.angle_alpha   90.00
_cell.angle_beta   90.00
_cell.angle_gamma   90.00
#
_symmetry.space_group_name_H-M   'P 1'
#
loop_
_entity.id
_entity.type
_entity.pdbx_description
1 polymer ?
#
loop_
_entity_poly.entity_id
_entity_poly.type
_entity_poly.pdbx_seq_one_letter_code
_entity_poly.pdbx_strand_id
1 'polypeptide(L)'
;MVDATDRVILELLIEDSRTSFAEIGRRVGLSRASTRERIQHLVDEGVIEKFTAVVNPAKMGRAVSAFIDARLRPDVIEECGQRLGAAPEVVSLYLMSDMQSLHIHTLTDTEADLDAFVTRHFFGKEGVISVDCKQLLRRIKHRRGGPRV
;
A
#
# COMPACT_ATOMS: atom_id res chain seq x y z
N MET A 1 13.35 -19.97 -2.60
CA MET A 1 11.95 -20.34 -3.02
C MET A 1 11.13 -20.55 -1.76
N VAL A 2 9.94 -19.94 -1.66
CA VAL A 2 9.05 -20.02 -0.48
C VAL A 2 8.44 -21.42 -0.38
N ASP A 3 8.72 -22.14 0.71
CA ASP A 3 8.18 -23.49 0.97
C ASP A 3 6.86 -23.44 1.79
N ALA A 4 6.29 -24.62 2.10
CA ALA A 4 5.04 -24.72 2.86
C ALA A 4 5.18 -24.18 4.30
N THR A 5 6.34 -24.37 4.92
CA THR A 5 6.64 -23.87 6.28
C THR A 5 6.74 -22.35 6.26
N ASP A 6 7.40 -21.78 5.23
CA ASP A 6 7.53 -20.32 5.06
C ASP A 6 6.15 -19.68 4.88
N ARG A 7 5.23 -20.32 4.15
CA ARG A 7 3.85 -19.83 3.99
C ARG A 7 3.12 -19.71 5.34
N VAL A 8 3.23 -20.73 6.18
CA VAL A 8 2.63 -20.68 7.52
C VAL A 8 3.27 -19.58 8.38
N ILE A 9 4.60 -19.43 8.32
CA ILE A 9 5.31 -18.35 9.01
C ILE A 9 4.80 -16.98 8.55
N LEU A 10 4.67 -16.77 7.24
CA LEU A 10 4.17 -15.52 6.67
C LEU A 10 2.73 -15.24 7.10
N GLU A 11 1.84 -16.26 7.11
CA GLU A 11 0.45 -16.08 7.58
C GLU A 11 0.41 -15.63 9.04
N LEU A 12 1.22 -16.23 9.92
CA LEU A 12 1.30 -15.85 11.32
C LEU A 12 1.81 -14.41 11.50
N LEU A 13 2.83 -14.01 10.74
CA LEU A 13 3.38 -12.66 10.77
C LEU A 13 2.44 -11.61 10.17
N ILE A 14 1.65 -11.97 9.17
CA ILE A 14 0.60 -11.10 8.59
C ILE A 14 -0.53 -10.89 9.59
N GLU A 15 -0.88 -11.91 10.38
CA GLU A 15 -1.89 -11.80 11.44
C GLU A 15 -1.41 -10.95 12.60
N ASP A 16 -0.22 -11.26 13.13
CA ASP A 16 0.45 -10.46 14.16
C ASP A 16 1.98 -10.48 13.97
N SER A 17 2.53 -9.41 13.43
CA SER A 17 3.97 -9.24 13.22
C SER A 17 4.80 -9.20 14.51
N ARG A 18 4.15 -9.14 15.69
CA ARG A 18 4.80 -9.17 17.02
C ARG A 18 4.90 -10.57 17.60
N THR A 19 4.36 -11.59 16.94
CA THR A 19 4.46 -12.98 17.36
C THR A 19 5.93 -13.37 17.49
N SER A 20 6.32 -13.91 18.67
CA SER A 20 7.72 -14.25 18.94
C SER A 20 8.20 -15.43 18.07
N PHE A 21 9.49 -15.46 17.75
CA PHE A 21 10.10 -16.57 17.03
C PHE A 21 9.90 -17.93 17.74
N ALA A 22 9.85 -17.94 19.07
CA ALA A 22 9.56 -19.15 19.83
C ALA A 22 8.13 -19.64 19.64
N GLU A 23 7.16 -18.73 19.58
CA GLU A 23 5.76 -19.04 19.34
C GLU A 23 5.53 -19.53 17.91
N ILE A 24 6.12 -18.85 16.94
CA ILE A 24 6.07 -19.27 15.53
C ILE A 24 6.70 -20.66 15.40
N GLY A 25 7.89 -20.84 15.98
CA GLY A 25 8.60 -22.14 15.96
C GLY A 25 7.75 -23.30 16.50
N ARG A 26 7.05 -23.10 17.62
CA ARG A 26 6.12 -24.11 18.17
C ARG A 26 5.01 -24.48 17.18
N ARG A 27 4.46 -23.51 16.45
CA ARG A 27 3.38 -23.77 15.47
C ARG A 27 3.85 -24.47 14.21
N VAL A 28 5.09 -24.25 13.80
CA VAL A 28 5.65 -24.87 12.57
C VAL A 28 6.62 -26.01 12.84
N GLY A 29 6.82 -26.42 14.10
CA GLY A 29 7.71 -27.53 14.47
C GLY A 29 9.20 -27.22 14.34
N LEU A 30 9.60 -25.95 14.51
CA LEU A 30 10.99 -25.49 14.41
C LEU A 30 11.54 -24.96 15.73
N SER A 31 12.87 -24.98 15.87
CA SER A 31 13.55 -24.27 16.95
C SER A 31 13.40 -22.75 16.76
N ARG A 32 13.54 -21.99 17.86
CA ARG A 32 13.59 -20.51 17.81
C ARG A 32 14.67 -20.01 16.86
N ALA A 33 15.85 -20.64 16.87
CA ALA A 33 16.97 -20.25 16.01
C ALA A 33 16.64 -20.49 14.53
N SER A 34 16.15 -21.67 14.15
CA SER A 34 15.77 -22.00 12.78
C SER A 34 14.61 -21.13 12.28
N THR A 35 13.66 -20.76 13.16
CA THR A 35 12.57 -19.85 12.81
C THR A 35 13.11 -18.47 12.49
N ARG A 36 14.04 -17.96 13.33
CA ARG A 36 14.68 -16.65 13.08
C ARG A 36 15.44 -16.64 11.75
N GLU A 37 16.22 -17.69 11.47
CA GLU A 37 16.98 -17.79 10.22
C GLU A 37 16.07 -17.80 9.00
N ARG A 38 14.95 -18.53 9.03
CA ARG A 38 13.98 -18.55 7.94
C ARG A 38 13.34 -17.18 7.72
N ILE A 39 12.93 -16.49 8.79
CA ILE A 39 12.35 -15.16 8.68
C ILE A 39 13.38 -14.17 8.14
N GLN A 40 14.64 -14.26 8.58
CA GLN A 40 15.71 -13.43 8.04
C GLN A 40 15.93 -13.69 6.55
N HIS A 41 15.94 -14.94 6.13
CA HIS A 41 16.04 -15.30 4.72
C HIS A 41 14.87 -14.72 3.88
N LEU A 42 13.63 -14.77 4.41
CA LEU A 42 12.46 -14.16 3.72
C LEU A 42 12.58 -12.64 3.60
N VAL A 43 13.23 -11.97 4.54
CA VAL A 43 13.56 -10.54 4.45
C VAL A 43 14.66 -10.29 3.42
N ASP A 44 15.73 -11.07 3.46
CA ASP A 44 16.89 -10.92 2.56
C ASP A 44 16.51 -11.18 1.09
N GLU A 45 15.59 -12.12 0.85
CA GLU A 45 15.02 -12.41 -0.47
C GLU A 45 13.92 -11.42 -0.89
N GLY A 46 13.57 -10.43 -0.06
CA GLY A 46 12.54 -9.44 -0.34
C GLY A 46 11.10 -9.98 -0.34
N VAL A 47 10.88 -11.22 0.14
CA VAL A 47 9.53 -11.77 0.33
C VAL A 47 8.79 -11.02 1.43
N ILE A 48 9.51 -10.67 2.51
CA ILE A 48 9.07 -9.72 3.52
C ILE A 48 9.72 -8.38 3.19
N GLU A 49 8.94 -7.45 2.66
CA GLU A 49 9.45 -6.12 2.28
C GLU A 49 9.80 -5.28 3.52
N LYS A 50 8.99 -5.36 4.57
CA LYS A 50 9.19 -4.63 5.84
C LYS A 50 8.27 -5.10 6.95
N PHE A 51 8.67 -4.88 8.18
CA PHE A 51 7.79 -4.90 9.36
C PHE A 51 7.30 -3.47 9.63
N THR A 52 5.98 -3.29 9.79
CA THR A 52 5.39 -1.97 9.99
C THR A 52 4.17 -2.02 10.91
N ALA A 53 3.83 -0.88 11.50
CA ALA A 53 2.57 -0.70 12.20
C ALA A 53 1.48 -0.25 11.23
N VAL A 54 0.30 -0.85 11.33
CA VAL A 54 -0.88 -0.40 10.61
C VAL A 54 -1.69 0.51 11.52
N VAL A 55 -1.72 1.80 11.18
CA VAL A 55 -2.46 2.81 11.93
C VAL A 55 -3.84 3.07 11.32
N ASN A 56 -4.78 3.54 12.16
CA ASN A 56 -6.09 3.99 11.69
C ASN A 56 -6.01 5.50 11.36
N PRO A 57 -6.10 5.88 10.07
CA PRO A 57 -5.95 7.28 9.66
C PRO A 57 -7.01 8.20 10.27
N ALA A 58 -8.25 7.73 10.40
CA ALA A 58 -9.34 8.51 10.98
C ALA A 58 -9.08 8.87 12.45
N LYS A 59 -8.38 8.00 13.20
CA LYS A 59 -7.97 8.30 14.60
C LYS A 59 -6.77 9.23 14.69
N MET A 60 -6.12 9.51 13.55
CA MET A 60 -5.00 10.47 13.44
C MET A 60 -5.44 11.81 12.84
N GLY A 61 -6.75 12.06 12.68
CA GLY A 61 -7.27 13.28 12.08
C GLY A 61 -7.35 13.27 10.56
N ARG A 62 -6.83 12.24 9.87
CA ARG A 62 -6.94 12.10 8.41
C ARG A 62 -8.24 11.38 8.06
N ALA A 63 -9.29 12.17 7.88
CA ALA A 63 -10.65 11.64 7.76
C ALA A 63 -11.07 11.39 6.32
N VAL A 64 -10.43 12.03 5.33
CA VAL A 64 -10.84 11.96 3.93
C VAL A 64 -9.91 11.03 3.16
N SER A 65 -10.46 9.90 2.72
CA SER A 65 -9.79 8.93 1.87
C SER A 65 -10.45 8.95 0.50
N ALA A 66 -9.67 9.08 -0.57
CA ALA A 66 -10.20 9.08 -1.92
C ALA A 66 -9.38 8.20 -2.86
N PHE A 67 -10.07 7.62 -3.84
CA PHE A 67 -9.47 6.95 -4.98
C PHE A 67 -9.63 7.82 -6.22
N ILE A 68 -8.53 8.06 -6.91
CA ILE A 68 -8.49 8.90 -8.10
C ILE A 68 -7.99 8.03 -9.26
N ASP A 69 -8.80 7.95 -10.30
CA ASP A 69 -8.43 7.36 -11.57
C ASP A 69 -8.15 8.49 -12.57
N ALA A 70 -6.89 8.69 -12.91
CA ALA A 70 -6.44 9.74 -13.82
C ALA A 70 -5.95 9.12 -15.12
N ARG A 71 -6.54 9.53 -16.26
CA ARG A 71 -6.06 9.17 -17.58
C ARG A 71 -5.23 10.30 -18.17
N LEU A 72 -4.03 9.97 -18.61
CA LEU A 72 -3.01 10.90 -19.06
C LEU A 72 -2.52 10.55 -20.48
N ARG A 73 -1.98 11.54 -21.17
CA ARG A 73 -1.20 11.26 -22.38
C ARG A 73 0.09 10.51 -22.01
N PRO A 74 0.57 9.57 -22.87
CA PRO A 74 1.77 8.79 -22.60
C PRO A 74 3.04 9.63 -22.36
N ASP A 75 3.14 10.78 -23.01
CA ASP A 75 4.31 11.67 -22.92
C ASP A 75 4.49 12.37 -21.56
N VAL A 76 3.42 12.45 -20.75
CA VAL A 76 3.47 13.12 -19.44
C VAL A 76 3.31 12.17 -18.24
N ILE A 77 3.05 10.88 -18.49
CA ILE A 77 2.66 9.95 -17.41
C ILE A 77 3.79 9.70 -16.43
N GLU A 78 5.02 9.59 -16.91
CA GLU A 78 6.20 9.33 -16.07
C GLU A 78 6.47 10.51 -15.13
N GLU A 79 6.51 11.73 -15.68
CA GLU A 79 6.70 12.96 -14.89
C GLU A 79 5.58 13.15 -13.87
N CYS A 80 4.33 12.92 -14.29
CA CYS A 80 3.17 13.01 -13.41
C CYS A 80 3.25 11.96 -12.29
N GLY A 81 3.64 10.72 -12.62
CA GLY A 81 3.85 9.65 -11.65
C GLY A 81 4.90 10.00 -10.60
N GLN A 82 6.04 10.52 -11.01
CA GLN A 82 7.11 10.95 -10.09
C GLN A 82 6.64 12.09 -9.17
N ARG A 83 5.98 13.10 -9.74
CA ARG A 83 5.44 14.23 -8.96
C ARG A 83 4.38 13.79 -7.96
N LEU A 84 3.46 12.92 -8.34
CA LEU A 84 2.43 12.37 -7.46
C LEU A 84 3.01 11.45 -6.39
N GLY A 85 4.00 10.62 -6.75
CA GLY A 85 4.68 9.74 -5.79
C GLY A 85 5.43 10.48 -4.68
N ALA A 86 5.83 11.73 -4.93
CA ALA A 86 6.45 12.59 -3.92
C ALA A 86 5.44 13.34 -3.03
N ALA A 87 4.15 13.33 -3.37
CA ALA A 87 3.12 14.06 -2.62
C ALA A 87 2.76 13.32 -1.31
N PRO A 88 2.78 14.00 -0.15
CA PRO A 88 2.53 13.37 1.15
C PRO A 88 1.08 12.87 1.32
N GLU A 89 0.16 13.39 0.54
CA GLU A 89 -1.24 12.96 0.51
C GLU A 89 -1.41 11.60 -0.18
N VAL A 90 -0.46 11.18 -1.02
CA VAL A 90 -0.53 9.92 -1.79
C VAL A 90 -0.06 8.75 -0.95
N VAL A 91 -0.96 7.81 -0.71
CA VAL A 91 -0.69 6.57 0.06
C VAL A 91 -0.22 5.46 -0.85
N SER A 92 -0.81 5.36 -2.04
CA SER A 92 -0.40 4.41 -3.07
C SER A 92 -0.69 4.98 -4.47
N LEU A 93 0.15 4.59 -5.40
CA LEU A 93 0.11 5.04 -6.79
C LEU A 93 0.50 3.88 -7.70
N TYR A 94 -0.36 3.59 -8.66
CA TYR A 94 -0.15 2.49 -9.61
C TYR A 94 -0.32 2.98 -11.04
N LEU A 95 0.62 2.61 -11.90
CA LEU A 95 0.45 2.69 -13.34
C LEU A 95 -0.30 1.45 -13.81
N MET A 96 -1.39 1.65 -14.53
CA MET A 96 -2.23 0.57 -15.01
C MET A 96 -1.70 -0.02 -16.33
N SER A 97 -2.15 -1.23 -16.66
CA SER A 97 -1.66 -1.99 -17.83
C SER A 97 -1.94 -1.33 -19.20
N ASP A 98 -2.83 -0.34 -19.24
CA ASP A 98 -3.09 0.46 -20.45
C ASP A 98 -1.99 1.50 -20.72
N MET A 99 -1.00 1.64 -19.80
CA MET A 99 0.12 2.58 -19.90
C MET A 99 -0.31 4.06 -20.02
N GLN A 100 -1.54 4.38 -19.64
CA GLN A 100 -2.14 5.72 -19.70
C GLN A 100 -2.89 6.10 -18.43
N SER A 101 -3.23 5.13 -17.59
CA SER A 101 -4.04 5.38 -16.38
C SER A 101 -3.21 5.22 -15.13
N LEU A 102 -3.35 6.18 -14.22
CA LEU A 102 -2.84 6.13 -12.85
C LEU A 102 -4.00 5.87 -11.90
N HIS A 103 -3.86 4.87 -11.03
CA HIS A 103 -4.76 4.61 -9.92
C HIS A 103 -4.10 5.09 -8.62
N ILE A 104 -4.73 6.04 -7.95
CA ILE A 104 -4.13 6.78 -6.84
C ILE A 104 -5.04 6.65 -5.63
N HIS A 105 -4.46 6.31 -4.48
CA HIS A 105 -5.13 6.39 -3.19
C HIS A 105 -4.56 7.56 -2.41
N THR A 106 -5.42 8.49 -2.00
CA THR A 106 -5.06 9.67 -1.21
C THR A 106 -5.69 9.66 0.17
N LEU A 107 -4.98 10.28 1.11
CA LEU A 107 -5.47 10.60 2.45
C LEU A 107 -5.22 12.08 2.73
N THR A 108 -6.31 12.82 3.03
CA THR A 108 -6.27 14.22 3.41
C THR A 108 -6.99 14.45 4.73
N ASP A 109 -6.74 15.59 5.36
CA ASP A 109 -7.37 15.92 6.64
C ASP A 109 -8.81 16.38 6.44
N THR A 110 -9.05 17.17 5.37
CA THR A 110 -10.36 17.73 5.03
C THR A 110 -10.72 17.52 3.55
N GLU A 111 -11.99 17.74 3.21
CA GLU A 111 -12.48 17.75 1.81
C GLU A 111 -11.86 18.91 1.01
N ALA A 112 -11.63 20.05 1.66
CA ALA A 112 -10.95 21.18 1.03
C ALA A 112 -9.51 20.86 0.64
N ASP A 113 -8.81 20.05 1.45
CA ASP A 113 -7.46 19.58 1.11
C ASP A 113 -7.49 18.60 -0.06
N LEU A 114 -8.53 17.74 -0.15
CA LEU A 114 -8.72 16.86 -1.31
C LEU A 114 -8.98 17.67 -2.57
N ASP A 115 -9.86 18.66 -2.51
CA ASP A 115 -10.13 19.58 -3.64
C ASP A 115 -8.86 20.30 -4.08
N ALA A 116 -8.10 20.84 -3.13
CA ALA A 116 -6.82 21.51 -3.39
C ALA A 116 -5.81 20.55 -4.05
N PHE A 117 -5.76 19.29 -3.61
CA PHE A 117 -4.89 18.26 -4.19
C PHE A 117 -5.27 17.99 -5.65
N VAL A 118 -6.57 17.71 -5.92
CA VAL A 118 -7.05 17.42 -7.28
C VAL A 118 -6.82 18.61 -8.21
N THR A 119 -7.13 19.81 -7.75
CA THR A 119 -6.91 21.06 -8.52
C THR A 119 -5.43 21.24 -8.82
N ARG A 120 -4.56 21.13 -7.84
CA ARG A 120 -3.11 21.31 -7.99
C ARG A 120 -2.47 20.35 -8.97
N HIS A 121 -2.90 19.08 -8.95
CA HIS A 121 -2.22 18.03 -9.69
C HIS A 121 -2.85 17.72 -11.06
N PHE A 122 -4.13 17.98 -11.25
CA PHE A 122 -4.84 17.53 -12.45
C PHE A 122 -5.60 18.62 -13.18
N PHE A 123 -6.25 19.56 -12.46
CA PHE A 123 -7.13 20.51 -13.11
C PHE A 123 -6.34 21.50 -13.98
N GLY A 124 -6.71 21.58 -15.26
CA GLY A 124 -6.04 22.46 -16.22
C GLY A 124 -4.59 22.09 -16.54
N LYS A 125 -4.13 20.89 -16.16
CA LYS A 125 -2.77 20.45 -16.46
C LYS A 125 -2.69 19.84 -17.85
N GLU A 126 -1.63 20.19 -18.57
CA GLU A 126 -1.36 19.63 -19.89
C GLU A 126 -1.19 18.10 -19.80
N GLY A 127 -1.74 17.39 -20.77
CA GLY A 127 -1.67 15.94 -20.86
C GLY A 127 -2.67 15.18 -20.01
N VAL A 128 -3.45 15.85 -19.14
CA VAL A 128 -4.55 15.22 -18.39
C VAL A 128 -5.76 15.09 -19.33
N ILE A 129 -6.20 13.86 -19.56
CA ILE A 129 -7.34 13.54 -20.43
C ILE A 129 -8.63 13.50 -19.62
N SER A 130 -8.61 12.79 -18.48
CA SER A 130 -9.76 12.70 -17.57
C SER A 130 -9.30 12.38 -16.15
N VAL A 131 -10.09 12.79 -15.18
CA VAL A 131 -9.91 12.48 -13.76
C VAL A 131 -11.26 12.10 -13.17
N ASP A 132 -11.30 10.95 -12.52
CA ASP A 132 -12.44 10.49 -11.73
C ASP A 132 -11.99 10.35 -10.27
N CYS A 133 -12.52 11.21 -9.39
CA CYS A 133 -12.19 11.21 -7.98
C CYS A 133 -13.38 10.72 -7.16
N LYS A 134 -13.20 9.61 -6.44
CA LYS A 134 -14.22 9.00 -5.61
C LYS A 134 -13.79 8.97 -4.15
N GLN A 135 -14.50 9.69 -3.31
CA GLN A 135 -14.29 9.62 -1.88
C GLN A 135 -14.78 8.29 -1.32
N LEU A 136 -13.99 7.69 -0.43
CA LEU A 136 -14.35 6.46 0.25
C LEU A 136 -15.45 6.72 1.29
N LEU A 137 -16.64 6.21 1.04
CA LEU A 137 -17.76 6.37 1.97
C LEU A 137 -17.58 5.50 3.23
N ARG A 138 -17.25 4.22 3.04
CA ARG A 138 -16.99 3.29 4.15
C ARG A 138 -16.12 2.12 3.69
N ARG A 139 -15.32 1.61 4.59
CA ARG A 139 -14.54 0.40 4.37
C ARG A 139 -15.37 -0.82 4.75
N ILE A 140 -15.69 -1.68 3.78
CA ILE A 140 -16.42 -2.93 4.00
C ILE A 140 -15.45 -4.04 4.41
N LYS A 141 -14.32 -4.17 3.68
CA LYS A 141 -13.26 -5.13 3.96
C LYS A 141 -11.93 -4.54 3.56
N HIS A 142 -10.95 -4.64 4.41
CA HIS A 142 -9.58 -4.26 4.10
C HIS A 142 -8.64 -5.23 4.80
N ARG A 143 -7.95 -6.03 4.00
CA ARG A 143 -6.90 -6.87 4.51
C ARG A 143 -5.58 -6.09 4.47
N ARG A 144 -5.06 -5.83 5.65
CA ARG A 144 -3.77 -5.17 5.80
C ARG A 144 -2.71 -6.26 5.92
N GLY A 145 -1.60 -6.16 5.19
CA GLY A 145 -0.51 -7.12 5.23
C GLY A 145 -0.41 -8.03 3.99
N GLY A 146 -1.09 -7.69 2.91
CA GLY A 146 -0.91 -8.38 1.63
C GLY A 146 -1.90 -9.52 1.34
N PRO A 147 -1.67 -10.29 0.27
CA PRO A 147 -2.50 -11.41 -0.14
C PRO A 147 -2.44 -12.59 0.84
N ARG A 148 -3.29 -13.59 0.65
CA ARG A 148 -3.09 -14.91 1.28
C ARG A 148 -1.90 -15.58 0.63
N VAL A 149 -1.07 -16.16 1.47
CA VAL A 149 0.16 -16.84 1.05
C VAL A 149 -0.11 -18.31 0.85
#